data_b663f611aa9e446db764aa0ae5bd7ca4
#
_entry.id   b663f611aa9e446db764aa0ae5bd7ca4
#
_cell.length_a   1.000
_cell.length_b   1.000
_cell.length_c   1.000
_cell.angle_alpha   90.00
_cell.angle_beta   90.00
_cell.angle_gamma   90.00
#
_symmetry.space_group_name_H-M   'P 1'
#
loop_
_entity.id
_entity.type
_entity.pdbx_description
1 polymer ?
#
loop_
_entity_poly.entity_id
_entity_poly.type
_entity_poly.pdbx_seq_one_letter_code
_entity_poly.pdbx_strand_id
1 'polypeptide(L)'
;TVYVSADPMFSKSFITSAITVMLCSLWPTLINTAVGVSSIDRDLLNVGKVLRLGYFTTVWKIVVPSSIPMIFTGLRISLGIGWMVLIAAEMLAQNPGLGKFVWDEFQNGSSNSLSRIMVAVLAIGLIGFALDRIMLTLQKFFSYDKTANIR
;
A
#
# COMPACT_ATOMS: atom_id res chain seq x y z
N THR A 1 29.02 -18.33 4.97
CA THR A 1 27.97 -19.16 5.57
C THR A 1 27.35 -18.35 6.71
N VAL A 2 26.39 -17.50 6.42
CA VAL A 2 25.66 -16.76 7.45
C VAL A 2 24.55 -17.70 7.92
N TYR A 3 24.70 -18.23 9.11
CA TYR A 3 23.60 -18.84 9.87
C TYR A 3 22.62 -17.72 10.22
N VAL A 4 21.66 -17.46 9.36
CA VAL A 4 20.47 -16.71 9.74
C VAL A 4 19.64 -17.64 10.59
N SER A 5 19.45 -17.25 11.85
CA SER A 5 18.72 -17.95 12.89
C SER A 5 17.44 -18.61 12.39
N ALA A 6 17.07 -19.72 13.01
CA ALA A 6 15.94 -20.57 12.69
C ALA A 6 14.54 -19.92 12.89
N ASP A 7 14.46 -18.60 13.06
CA ASP A 7 13.21 -17.87 13.16
C ASP A 7 12.58 -17.72 11.78
N PRO A 8 11.34 -18.19 11.57
CA PRO A 8 10.66 -18.13 10.27
C PRO A 8 10.49 -16.72 9.74
N MET A 9 10.54 -15.68 10.59
CA MET A 9 10.49 -14.27 10.19
C MET A 9 11.76 -13.76 9.48
N PHE A 10 12.90 -14.46 9.61
CA PHE A 10 14.17 -14.08 8.98
C PHE A 10 14.66 -15.08 7.92
N SER A 11 13.77 -15.92 7.40
CA SER A 11 14.13 -16.78 6.27
C SER A 11 14.49 -15.94 5.05
N LYS A 12 15.47 -16.36 4.26
CA LYS A 12 15.87 -15.64 3.02
C LYS A 12 14.68 -15.41 2.08
N SER A 13 13.77 -16.37 1.99
CA SER A 13 12.57 -16.30 1.16
C SER A 13 11.61 -15.21 1.64
N PHE A 14 11.41 -15.07 2.96
CA PHE A 14 10.57 -14.03 3.54
C PHE A 14 11.13 -12.63 3.26
N ILE A 15 12.43 -12.44 3.49
CA ILE A 15 13.10 -11.14 3.24
C ILE A 15 13.03 -10.78 1.76
N THR A 16 13.27 -11.72 0.86
CA THR A 16 13.18 -11.48 -0.59
C THR A 16 11.76 -11.08 -1.00
N SER A 17 10.75 -11.79 -0.50
CA SER A 17 9.34 -11.46 -0.75
C SER A 17 8.97 -10.07 -0.22
N ALA A 18 9.40 -9.75 1.00
CA ALA A 18 9.15 -8.45 1.62
C ALA A 18 9.77 -7.28 0.82
N ILE A 19 11.02 -7.44 0.37
CA ILE A 19 11.70 -6.43 -0.47
C ILE A 19 10.97 -6.28 -1.80
N THR A 20 10.56 -7.37 -2.45
CA THR A 20 9.84 -7.33 -3.71
C THR A 20 8.51 -6.58 -3.57
N VAL A 21 7.72 -6.91 -2.55
CA VAL A 21 6.45 -6.22 -2.26
C VAL A 21 6.69 -4.74 -2.00
N MET A 22 7.70 -4.40 -1.18
CA MET A 22 8.06 -3.03 -0.86
C MET A 22 8.42 -2.23 -2.11
N LEU A 23 9.28 -2.75 -2.99
CA LEU A 23 9.68 -2.09 -4.22
C LEU A 23 8.51 -1.90 -5.18
N CYS A 24 7.66 -2.91 -5.37
CA CYS A 24 6.51 -2.81 -6.28
C CYS A 24 5.46 -1.82 -5.76
N SER A 25 5.23 -1.74 -4.46
CA SER A 25 4.24 -0.85 -3.85
C SER A 25 4.72 0.59 -3.65
N LEU A 26 6.01 0.84 -3.76
CA LEU A 26 6.61 2.16 -3.59
C LEU A 26 6.23 3.13 -4.73
N TRP A 27 6.23 2.66 -5.97
CA TRP A 27 6.02 3.49 -7.16
C TRP A 27 4.69 4.24 -7.18
N PRO A 28 3.53 3.59 -6.93
CA PRO A 28 2.26 4.31 -6.93
C PRO A 28 2.19 5.41 -5.87
N THR A 29 2.78 5.19 -4.69
CA THR A 29 2.84 6.21 -3.64
C THR A 29 3.68 7.40 -4.08
N LEU A 30 4.86 7.16 -4.67
CA LEU A 30 5.74 8.23 -5.17
C LEU A 30 5.06 9.06 -6.25
N ILE A 31 4.47 8.40 -7.25
CA ILE A 31 3.81 9.09 -8.38
C ILE A 31 2.64 9.91 -7.88
N ASN A 32 1.76 9.34 -7.06
CA ASN A 32 0.59 10.08 -6.54
C ASN A 32 0.98 11.21 -5.60
N THR A 33 2.04 11.04 -4.82
CA THR A 33 2.58 12.12 -3.98
C THR A 33 3.12 13.26 -4.84
N ALA A 34 3.88 12.94 -5.89
CA ALA A 34 4.41 13.94 -6.81
C ALA A 34 3.28 14.71 -7.53
N VAL A 35 2.25 14.00 -8.00
CA VAL A 35 1.05 14.62 -8.58
C VAL A 35 0.34 15.50 -7.55
N GLY A 36 0.18 15.03 -6.31
CA GLY A 36 -0.42 15.79 -5.22
C GLY A 36 0.31 17.10 -4.94
N VAL A 37 1.63 17.08 -4.93
CA VAL A 37 2.45 18.29 -4.74
C VAL A 37 2.36 19.22 -5.96
N SER A 38 2.36 18.70 -7.17
CA SER A 38 2.28 19.51 -8.40
C SER A 38 0.90 20.14 -8.62
N SER A 39 -0.15 19.57 -8.04
CA SER A 39 -1.54 20.04 -8.15
C SER A 39 -1.94 21.06 -7.09
N ILE A 40 -1.01 21.48 -6.21
CA ILE A 40 -1.27 22.52 -5.20
C ILE A 40 -1.55 23.83 -5.88
N ASP A 41 -2.63 24.51 -5.43
CA ASP A 41 -3.00 25.80 -5.93
C ASP A 41 -1.87 26.83 -5.72
N ARG A 42 -1.55 27.56 -6.79
CA ARG A 42 -0.52 28.62 -6.75
C ARG A 42 -0.85 29.72 -5.76
N ASP A 43 -2.12 29.97 -5.50
CA ASP A 43 -2.55 30.97 -4.52
C ASP A 43 -2.15 30.59 -3.11
N LEU A 44 -2.23 29.31 -2.73
CA LEU A 44 -1.75 28.81 -1.44
C LEU A 44 -0.23 28.99 -1.31
N LEU A 45 0.52 28.75 -2.38
CA LEU A 45 1.98 28.95 -2.38
C LEU A 45 2.33 30.45 -2.32
N ASN A 46 1.55 31.32 -2.95
CA ASN A 46 1.73 32.76 -2.92
C ASN A 46 1.42 33.32 -1.52
N VAL A 47 0.41 32.82 -0.81
CA VAL A 47 0.17 33.15 0.60
C VAL A 47 1.39 32.86 1.45
N GLY A 48 2.04 31.72 1.25
CA GLY A 48 3.29 31.38 1.93
C GLY A 48 4.41 32.38 1.68
N LYS A 49 4.53 32.88 0.44
CA LYS A 49 5.52 33.91 0.06
C LYS A 49 5.20 35.27 0.68
N VAL A 50 3.94 35.69 0.67
CA VAL A 50 3.48 36.95 1.27
C VAL A 50 3.76 36.96 2.79
N LEU A 51 3.52 35.84 3.44
CA LEU A 51 3.81 35.65 4.88
C LEU A 51 5.30 35.43 5.18
N ARG A 52 6.17 35.49 4.15
CA ARG A 52 7.63 35.26 4.26
C ARG A 52 7.97 33.99 5.03
N LEU A 53 7.20 32.91 4.80
CA LEU A 53 7.44 31.62 5.44
C LEU A 53 8.74 31.00 4.89
N GLY A 54 9.57 30.46 5.78
CA GLY A 54 10.75 29.69 5.39
C GLY A 54 10.36 28.42 4.65
N TYR A 55 11.27 27.89 3.82
CA TYR A 55 11.04 26.71 2.97
C TYR A 55 10.45 25.53 3.75
N PHE A 56 11.05 25.15 4.88
CA PHE A 56 10.55 24.06 5.72
C PHE A 56 9.16 24.31 6.27
N THR A 57 8.87 25.54 6.68
CA THR A 57 7.56 25.94 7.21
C THR A 57 6.49 25.85 6.12
N THR A 58 6.81 26.28 4.90
CA THR A 58 5.92 26.17 3.73
C THR A 58 5.63 24.71 3.40
N VAL A 59 6.66 23.86 3.40
CA VAL A 59 6.47 22.42 3.13
C VAL A 59 5.54 21.80 4.18
N TRP A 60 5.81 21.98 5.46
CA TRP A 60 5.03 21.33 6.53
C TRP A 60 3.64 21.94 6.75
N LYS A 61 3.45 23.24 6.54
CA LYS A 61 2.17 23.92 6.82
C LYS A 61 1.27 24.06 5.58
N ILE A 62 1.82 24.04 4.39
CA ILE A 62 1.05 24.23 3.14
C ILE A 62 1.13 22.97 2.27
N VAL A 63 2.33 22.55 1.86
CA VAL A 63 2.50 21.50 0.86
C VAL A 63 2.00 20.14 1.39
N VAL A 64 2.51 19.68 2.51
CA VAL A 64 2.15 18.38 3.09
C VAL A 64 0.64 18.32 3.35
N PRO A 65 0.02 19.27 4.07
CA PRO A 65 -1.41 19.20 4.31
C PRO A 65 -2.25 19.26 3.03
N SER A 66 -1.88 20.01 2.03
CA SER A 66 -2.63 20.09 0.76
C SER A 66 -2.50 18.84 -0.09
N SER A 67 -1.40 18.10 0.05
CA SER A 67 -1.12 16.86 -0.68
C SER A 67 -1.69 15.61 0.00
N ILE A 68 -2.16 15.68 1.25
CA ILE A 68 -2.67 14.52 2.01
C ILE A 68 -3.66 13.68 1.21
N PRO A 69 -4.70 14.23 0.54
CA PRO A 69 -5.67 13.41 -0.19
C PRO A 69 -5.01 12.55 -1.28
N MET A 70 -4.04 13.11 -2.00
CA MET A 70 -3.31 12.41 -3.06
C MET A 70 -2.32 11.38 -2.50
N ILE A 71 -1.67 11.69 -1.38
CA ILE A 71 -0.81 10.73 -0.67
C ILE A 71 -1.62 9.50 -0.24
N PHE A 72 -2.81 9.69 0.35
CA PHE A 72 -3.68 8.58 0.72
C PHE A 72 -4.18 7.79 -0.49
N THR A 73 -4.48 8.46 -1.60
CA THR A 73 -4.81 7.79 -2.86
C THR A 73 -3.65 6.92 -3.34
N GLY A 74 -2.43 7.43 -3.29
CA GLY A 74 -1.23 6.66 -3.62
C GLY A 74 -1.01 5.46 -2.71
N LEU A 75 -1.16 5.63 -1.41
CA LEU A 75 -1.04 4.55 -0.41
C LEU A 75 -2.09 3.45 -0.64
N ARG A 76 -3.32 3.83 -0.99
CA ARG A 76 -4.39 2.89 -1.29
C ARG A 76 -4.07 2.05 -2.53
N ILE A 77 -3.59 2.67 -3.60
CA ILE A 77 -3.17 1.96 -4.82
C ILE A 77 -1.98 1.04 -4.51
N SER A 78 -1.00 1.54 -3.75
CA SER A 78 0.16 0.76 -3.31
C SER A 78 -0.24 -0.45 -2.49
N LEU A 79 -1.22 -0.31 -1.59
CA LEU A 79 -1.73 -1.43 -0.79
C LEU A 79 -2.37 -2.50 -1.68
N GLY A 80 -3.16 -2.10 -2.67
CA GLY A 80 -3.77 -3.03 -3.63
C GLY A 80 -2.74 -3.80 -4.46
N ILE A 81 -1.75 -3.09 -5.00
CA ILE A 81 -0.65 -3.71 -5.75
C ILE A 81 0.20 -4.59 -4.83
N GLY A 82 0.56 -4.08 -3.64
CA GLY A 82 1.34 -4.83 -2.66
C GLY A 82 0.64 -6.13 -2.24
N TRP A 83 -0.69 -6.10 -2.06
CA TRP A 83 -1.48 -7.28 -1.76
C TRP A 83 -1.39 -8.33 -2.86
N MET A 84 -1.55 -7.94 -4.13
CA MET A 84 -1.44 -8.87 -5.27
C MET A 84 -0.02 -9.44 -5.41
N VAL A 85 1.00 -8.59 -5.26
CA VAL A 85 2.40 -9.01 -5.32
C VAL A 85 2.75 -9.95 -4.16
N LEU A 86 2.18 -9.72 -2.97
CA LEU A 86 2.36 -10.61 -1.81
C LEU A 86 1.87 -12.02 -2.13
N ILE A 87 0.65 -12.17 -2.66
CA ILE A 87 0.10 -13.47 -3.04
C ILE A 87 0.97 -14.16 -4.09
N ALA A 88 1.45 -13.43 -5.10
CA ALA A 88 2.36 -13.96 -6.09
C ALA A 88 3.71 -14.39 -5.48
N ALA A 89 4.24 -13.60 -4.56
CA ALA A 89 5.50 -13.92 -3.87
C ALA A 89 5.37 -15.16 -2.97
N GLU A 90 4.24 -15.35 -2.29
CA GLU A 90 3.95 -16.58 -1.52
C GLU A 90 3.94 -17.82 -2.40
N MET A 91 3.36 -17.71 -3.61
CA MET A 91 3.34 -18.83 -4.58
C MET A 91 4.75 -19.18 -5.06
N LEU A 92 5.57 -18.19 -5.39
CA LEU A 92 6.91 -18.41 -5.94
C LEU A 92 7.94 -18.80 -4.88
N ALA A 93 7.92 -18.12 -3.74
CA ALA A 93 8.87 -18.37 -2.65
C ALA A 93 8.48 -19.52 -1.72
N GLN A 94 7.30 -20.12 -1.96
CA GLN A 94 6.75 -21.23 -1.15
C GLN A 94 6.63 -20.87 0.34
N ASN A 95 6.44 -19.59 0.65
CA ASN A 95 6.16 -19.13 2.00
C ASN A 95 4.74 -19.51 2.40
N PRO A 96 4.51 -19.91 3.68
CA PRO A 96 3.17 -20.25 4.12
C PRO A 96 2.22 -19.06 3.99
N GLY A 97 1.10 -19.26 3.27
CA GLY A 97 0.10 -18.24 3.03
C GLY A 97 -0.98 -18.72 2.06
N LEU A 98 -1.93 -17.82 1.72
CA LEU A 98 -3.02 -18.13 0.80
C LEU A 98 -2.51 -18.38 -0.62
N GLY A 99 -1.46 -17.68 -1.06
CA GLY A 99 -0.85 -17.87 -2.37
C GLY A 99 -0.23 -19.26 -2.48
N LYS A 100 0.52 -19.71 -1.46
CA LYS A 100 1.05 -21.07 -1.42
C LYS A 100 -0.07 -22.12 -1.44
N PHE A 101 -1.13 -21.92 -0.66
CA PHE A 101 -2.27 -22.83 -0.66
C PHE A 101 -2.87 -23.01 -2.05
N VAL A 102 -3.07 -21.92 -2.79
CA VAL A 102 -3.57 -21.97 -4.18
C VAL A 102 -2.60 -22.76 -5.07
N TRP A 103 -1.29 -22.54 -4.93
CA TRP A 103 -0.29 -23.24 -5.72
C TRP A 103 -0.23 -24.73 -5.41
N ASP A 104 -0.26 -25.11 -4.15
CA ASP A 104 -0.25 -26.52 -3.72
C ASP A 104 -1.50 -27.26 -4.21
N GLU A 105 -2.68 -26.67 -4.12
CA GLU A 105 -3.92 -27.24 -4.65
C GLU A 105 -3.91 -27.34 -6.19
N PHE A 106 -3.31 -26.37 -6.87
CA PHE A 106 -3.14 -26.42 -8.33
C PHE A 106 -2.25 -27.59 -8.75
N GLN A 107 -1.14 -27.82 -8.03
CA GLN A 107 -0.25 -28.95 -8.31
C GLN A 107 -0.85 -30.32 -7.96
N ASN A 108 -1.68 -30.38 -6.93
CA ASN A 108 -2.33 -31.64 -6.52
C ASN A 108 -3.30 -32.18 -7.56
N GLY A 109 -3.92 -31.34 -8.40
CA GLY A 109 -4.74 -31.75 -9.55
C GLY A 109 -5.92 -32.67 -9.22
N SER A 110 -6.37 -32.75 -7.97
CA SER A 110 -7.50 -33.60 -7.56
C SER A 110 -8.83 -33.00 -8.03
N SER A 111 -9.86 -33.81 -8.16
CA SER A 111 -11.21 -33.38 -8.57
C SER A 111 -11.80 -32.25 -7.68
N ASN A 112 -11.36 -32.19 -6.42
CA ASN A 112 -11.79 -31.15 -5.45
C ASN A 112 -10.85 -29.95 -5.37
N SER A 113 -9.68 -29.98 -6.01
CA SER A 113 -8.71 -28.88 -5.98
C SER A 113 -9.27 -27.59 -6.56
N LEU A 114 -10.04 -27.68 -7.65
CA LEU A 114 -10.65 -26.51 -8.28
C LEU A 114 -11.60 -25.78 -7.32
N SER A 115 -12.44 -26.50 -6.59
CA SER A 115 -13.35 -25.91 -5.60
C SER A 115 -12.59 -25.22 -4.46
N ARG A 116 -11.50 -25.81 -3.98
CA ARG A 116 -10.66 -25.23 -2.93
C ARG A 116 -9.93 -23.98 -3.41
N ILE A 117 -9.42 -23.99 -4.64
CA ILE A 117 -8.82 -22.80 -5.27
C ILE A 117 -9.84 -21.67 -5.37
N MET A 118 -11.07 -21.94 -5.79
CA MET A 118 -12.13 -20.93 -5.89
C MET A 118 -12.44 -20.30 -4.54
N VAL A 119 -12.52 -21.09 -3.47
CA VAL A 119 -12.71 -20.58 -2.10
C VAL A 119 -11.53 -19.70 -1.66
N ALA A 120 -10.29 -20.12 -1.94
CA ALA A 120 -9.12 -19.35 -1.60
C ALA A 120 -9.06 -18.01 -2.35
N VAL A 121 -9.39 -18.01 -3.65
CA VAL A 121 -9.46 -16.77 -4.47
C VAL A 121 -10.53 -15.82 -3.95
N LEU A 122 -11.71 -16.34 -3.57
CA LEU A 122 -12.75 -15.52 -2.93
C LEU A 122 -12.27 -14.93 -1.60
N ALA A 123 -11.57 -15.71 -0.78
CA ALA A 123 -11.00 -15.21 0.48
C ALA A 123 -9.96 -14.10 0.24
N ILE A 124 -9.05 -14.29 -0.74
CA ILE A 124 -8.07 -13.28 -1.14
C ILE A 124 -8.76 -11.98 -1.58
N GLY A 125 -9.81 -12.09 -2.40
CA GLY A 125 -10.59 -10.95 -2.87
C GLY A 125 -11.31 -10.22 -1.73
N LEU A 126 -11.92 -10.95 -0.79
CA LEU A 126 -12.59 -10.37 0.37
C LEU A 126 -11.63 -9.64 1.31
N ILE A 127 -10.46 -10.21 1.56
CA ILE A 127 -9.42 -9.56 2.38
C ILE A 127 -8.92 -8.30 1.70
N GLY A 128 -8.60 -8.35 0.39
CA GLY A 128 -8.19 -7.18 -0.38
C GLY A 128 -9.24 -6.07 -0.36
N PHE A 129 -10.51 -6.42 -0.52
CA PHE A 129 -11.64 -5.48 -0.40
C PHE A 129 -11.74 -4.87 1.00
N ALA A 130 -11.59 -5.66 2.06
CA ALA A 130 -11.62 -5.18 3.43
C ALA A 130 -10.48 -4.17 3.68
N LEU A 131 -9.25 -4.49 3.23
CA LEU A 131 -8.09 -3.59 3.32
C LEU A 131 -8.35 -2.26 2.60
N ASP A 132 -8.93 -2.30 1.39
CA ASP A 132 -9.32 -1.10 0.64
C ASP A 132 -10.34 -0.24 1.42
N ARG A 133 -11.34 -0.87 2.05
CA ARG A 133 -12.34 -0.17 2.87
C ARG A 133 -11.74 0.48 4.11
N ILE A 134 -10.80 -0.19 4.76
CA ILE A 134 -10.07 0.37 5.91
C ILE A 134 -9.29 1.62 5.46
N MET A 135 -8.56 1.55 4.35
CA MET A 135 -7.81 2.70 3.83
C MET A 135 -8.71 3.87 3.42
N LEU A 136 -9.87 3.60 2.82
CA LEU A 136 -10.88 4.64 2.54
C LEU A 136 -11.39 5.33 3.80
N THR A 137 -11.64 4.57 4.85
CA THR A 137 -12.11 5.11 6.12
C THR A 137 -11.04 5.99 6.75
N LEU A 138 -9.79 5.54 6.76
CA LEU A 138 -8.65 6.32 7.23
C LEU A 138 -8.49 7.62 6.41
N GLN A 139 -8.56 7.54 5.07
CA GLN A 139 -8.49 8.72 4.20
C GLN A 139 -9.58 9.73 4.54
N LYS A 140 -10.83 9.29 4.73
CA LYS A 140 -11.94 10.17 5.10
C LYS A 140 -11.70 10.83 6.46
N PHE A 141 -11.22 10.07 7.44
CA PHE A 141 -10.95 10.60 8.78
C PHE A 141 -9.89 11.71 8.74
N PHE A 142 -8.77 11.49 8.05
CA PHE A 142 -7.72 12.50 7.91
C PHE A 142 -8.07 13.66 6.98
N SER A 143 -8.97 13.46 6.00
CA SER A 143 -9.42 14.51 5.09
C SER A 143 -10.54 15.37 5.68
N TYR A 144 -11.38 14.81 6.58
CA TYR A 144 -12.53 15.50 7.17
C TYR A 144 -12.12 16.60 8.17
N ASP A 145 -11.02 16.39 8.90
CA ASP A 145 -10.52 17.35 9.90
C ASP A 145 -10.13 18.72 9.30
N LYS A 146 -9.96 18.82 7.99
CA LYS A 146 -9.60 20.08 7.32
C LYS A 146 -10.78 20.96 6.93
N THR A 147 -11.95 20.37 6.65
CA THR A 147 -13.13 21.12 6.24
C THR A 147 -13.84 21.76 7.44
N ALA A 148 -13.62 21.22 8.63
CA ALA A 148 -14.24 21.74 9.87
C ALA A 148 -13.58 22.99 10.43
N ASN A 149 -12.32 23.28 10.05
CA ASN A 149 -11.56 24.43 10.57
C ASN A 149 -11.65 25.72 9.71
N ILE A 150 -12.52 25.75 8.68
CA ILE A 150 -12.71 26.91 7.80
C ILE A 150 -14.16 27.46 7.95
N ARG A 151 -14.71 27.39 9.16
CA ARG A 151 -15.93 28.12 9.52
C ARG A 151 -15.70 29.03 10.70
#